data_4f2fa9c294448b50a4de0f0e59d91919
#
_entry.id   4f2fa9c294448b50a4de0f0e59d91919
#
_cell.length_a   1.000
_cell.length_b   1.000
_cell.length_c   1.000
_cell.angle_alpha   90.00
_cell.angle_beta   90.00
_cell.angle_gamma   90.00
#
_symmetry.space_group_name_H-M   'P 1'
#
loop_
_entity.id
_entity.type
_entity.pdbx_description
1 polymer ?
#
loop_
_entity_poly.entity_id
_entity_poly.type
_entity_poly.pdbx_seq_one_letter_code
_entity_poly.pdbx_strand_id
1 'polypeptide(L)'
;MTFAMKNIKYIFLSLLMWVASACGEDPLDINQDPNVSTNLDLGNTLGFAQVSIASTLMAEPNTNAGTFSRMWYTTAIRDYDQTQGTYSNVWTNLYAGPLADLQTIIGNTDESQGAYRGVARLLKAYTFSILVDLFGDVPYSEALNTEIPFPSLDSGAEIYSNLLSEIDIALGELSQQEGALMGDVVYGGDLDKWRKMGNTLKLKLYAQTRLESSIDSESGFSSLISGDILTNMTDDFQMQYGSQQTPFQNRHPLHVNHYNQATAYWMDNWTMANLLNNGIVSSNTGLPVSYRSVQDPRLPYYIFRQVPGDAGGAVATCQGGGCPIGLLNDGYLGRDAGDPSAFSNEGALIATFGVYPVGGMVDMDAPRTVDASDGTGEGIFPMLTAYMVKFLHAEMALTTGVSGDASALLEEGIRMSMAKVAGYGAEQYPAVAGSEKEITQAKVDAYVADVMSAYNAADSDDERLNIIMTEYQLALWGNGIEAYNNFRRTGFPNFDVTAPVMGNPPYPLRFIIPVSELETNPQLSDYQPDPFEAVFWDVN
;
A
#
# COMPACT_ATOMS: atom_id res chain seq x y z
N MET A 1 0.85 -86.07 27.84
CA MET A 1 0.69 -85.03 26.78
C MET A 1 -0.38 -83.99 27.09
N THR A 2 -1.23 -84.19 28.11
CA THR A 2 -2.40 -83.30 28.46
C THR A 2 -2.08 -82.15 29.37
N PHE A 3 -0.92 -82.16 30.07
CA PHE A 3 -0.53 -81.10 31.04
C PHE A 3 0.17 -79.90 30.36
N ALA A 4 0.82 -80.14 29.22
CA ALA A 4 1.52 -79.06 28.49
C ALA A 4 0.57 -78.15 27.68
N MET A 5 -0.58 -78.69 27.22
CA MET A 5 -1.57 -77.91 26.43
C MET A 5 -2.40 -76.94 27.27
N LYS A 6 -2.54 -77.19 28.58
CA LYS A 6 -3.31 -76.32 29.48
C LYS A 6 -2.54 -75.05 29.80
N ASN A 7 -1.24 -75.15 29.95
CA ASN A 7 -0.39 -73.98 30.28
C ASN A 7 -0.15 -73.08 29.05
N ILE A 8 -0.17 -73.62 27.83
CA ILE A 8 -0.05 -72.86 26.60
C ILE A 8 -1.25 -71.90 26.42
N LYS A 9 -2.46 -72.34 26.79
CA LYS A 9 -3.64 -71.45 26.75
C LYS A 9 -3.58 -70.27 27.72
N TYR A 10 -3.00 -70.44 28.89
CA TYR A 10 -2.83 -69.34 29.85
C TYR A 10 -1.68 -68.39 29.43
N ILE A 11 -0.64 -68.90 28.82
CA ILE A 11 0.43 -68.07 28.22
C ILE A 11 -0.09 -67.24 27.04
N PHE A 12 -0.95 -67.82 26.18
CA PHE A 12 -1.59 -67.10 25.08
C PHE A 12 -2.61 -66.06 25.60
N LEU A 13 -3.36 -66.40 26.67
CA LEU A 13 -4.30 -65.45 27.25
C LEU A 13 -3.59 -64.30 27.99
N SER A 14 -2.47 -64.52 28.63
CA SER A 14 -1.66 -63.48 29.29
C SER A 14 -0.92 -62.62 28.24
N LEU A 15 -0.49 -63.19 27.09
CA LEU A 15 0.08 -62.43 25.98
C LEU A 15 -0.97 -61.55 25.29
N LEU A 16 -2.21 -62.07 25.17
CA LEU A 16 -3.31 -61.28 24.60
C LEU A 16 -3.75 -60.12 25.53
N MET A 17 -3.71 -60.32 26.85
CA MET A 17 -3.94 -59.23 27.80
C MET A 17 -2.83 -58.18 27.83
N TRP A 18 -1.60 -58.57 27.57
CA TRP A 18 -0.48 -57.63 27.47
C TRP A 18 -0.52 -56.78 26.21
N VAL A 19 -0.99 -57.34 25.09
CA VAL A 19 -1.18 -56.60 23.85
C VAL A 19 -2.38 -55.64 23.94
N ALA A 20 -3.42 -55.98 24.72
CA ALA A 20 -4.58 -55.11 24.95
C ALA A 20 -4.30 -53.94 25.88
N SER A 21 -3.26 -54.00 26.72
CA SER A 21 -2.88 -52.90 27.63
C SER A 21 -1.78 -51.99 27.04
N ALA A 22 -1.26 -52.29 25.84
CA ALA A 22 -0.33 -51.43 25.11
C ALA A 22 -1.02 -50.40 24.19
N CYS A 23 -2.34 -50.43 24.02
CA CYS A 23 -3.14 -49.42 23.35
C CYS A 23 -3.72 -48.40 24.36
N GLY A 24 -2.86 -47.64 24.98
CA GLY A 24 -3.21 -46.58 25.92
C GLY A 24 -3.12 -45.16 25.36
N GLU A 25 -2.85 -45.02 24.08
CA GLU A 25 -2.96 -43.79 23.32
C GLU A 25 -3.77 -44.09 22.06
N ASP A 26 -4.75 -43.26 21.78
CA ASP A 26 -5.64 -43.45 20.65
C ASP A 26 -4.81 -43.49 19.35
N PRO A 27 -4.69 -44.65 18.63
CA PRO A 27 -3.86 -44.74 17.43
C PRO A 27 -4.44 -43.92 16.27
N LEU A 28 -5.55 -43.20 16.49
CA LEU A 28 -6.17 -42.28 15.54
C LEU A 28 -5.80 -40.82 15.83
N ASP A 29 -5.02 -40.54 16.87
CA ASP A 29 -4.48 -39.19 17.17
C ASP A 29 -3.20 -38.88 16.33
N ILE A 30 -3.11 -39.51 15.17
CA ILE A 30 -2.06 -39.25 14.16
C ILE A 30 -2.22 -37.85 13.52
N ASN A 31 -3.33 -37.18 13.77
CA ASN A 31 -3.60 -35.86 13.20
C ASN A 31 -3.11 -34.67 14.08
N GLN A 32 -2.51 -34.93 15.22
CA GLN A 32 -1.76 -33.89 15.89
C GLN A 32 -0.34 -33.86 15.31
N ASP A 33 -0.09 -32.91 14.46
CA ASP A 33 1.28 -32.63 14.00
C ASP A 33 2.13 -32.31 15.24
N PRO A 34 3.15 -33.15 15.58
CA PRO A 34 4.00 -32.91 16.75
C PRO A 34 4.81 -31.61 16.63
N ASN A 35 4.82 -30.97 15.46
CA ASN A 35 5.45 -29.68 15.23
C ASN A 35 4.47 -28.49 15.37
N VAL A 36 3.18 -28.75 15.55
CA VAL A 36 2.22 -27.69 15.89
C VAL A 36 2.45 -27.32 17.34
N SER A 37 2.96 -26.12 17.58
CA SER A 37 3.04 -25.56 18.92
C SER A 37 1.63 -25.52 19.53
N THR A 38 1.42 -26.24 20.62
CA THR A 38 0.15 -26.21 21.38
C THR A 38 -0.03 -24.87 22.13
N ASN A 39 0.99 -24.04 22.17
CA ASN A 39 0.97 -22.71 22.74
C ASN A 39 1.09 -21.68 21.62
N LEU A 40 0.11 -20.79 21.51
CA LEU A 40 0.15 -19.65 20.60
C LEU A 40 1.33 -18.74 21.00
N ASP A 41 2.31 -18.60 20.13
CA ASP A 41 3.37 -17.59 20.29
C ASP A 41 2.87 -16.27 19.72
N LEU A 42 2.33 -15.42 20.59
CA LEU A 42 1.75 -14.14 20.22
C LEU A 42 2.73 -13.24 19.46
N GLY A 43 4.01 -13.24 19.84
CA GLY A 43 5.03 -12.42 19.20
C GLY A 43 5.30 -12.86 17.77
N ASN A 44 5.53 -14.15 17.55
CA ASN A 44 5.74 -14.68 16.21
C ASN A 44 4.50 -14.52 15.32
N THR A 45 3.31 -14.77 15.87
CA THR A 45 2.05 -14.63 15.13
C THR A 45 1.81 -13.16 14.72
N LEU A 46 2.05 -12.20 15.64
CA LEU A 46 1.92 -10.78 15.34
C LEU A 46 2.94 -10.33 14.28
N GLY A 47 4.21 -10.71 14.43
CA GLY A 47 5.26 -10.35 13.47
C GLY A 47 4.98 -10.92 12.08
N PHE A 48 4.51 -12.18 12.01
CA PHE A 48 4.10 -12.78 10.74
C PHE A 48 2.92 -12.04 10.12
N ALA A 49 1.90 -11.67 10.89
CA ALA A 49 0.74 -10.92 10.40
C ALA A 49 1.15 -9.56 9.83
N GLN A 50 2.04 -8.80 10.51
CA GLN A 50 2.56 -7.52 10.04
C GLN A 50 3.28 -7.64 8.70
N VAL A 51 4.21 -8.59 8.59
CA VAL A 51 4.96 -8.83 7.34
C VAL A 51 4.03 -9.28 6.22
N SER A 52 3.07 -10.17 6.52
CA SER A 52 2.12 -10.70 5.53
C SER A 52 1.17 -9.62 5.00
N ILE A 53 0.67 -8.72 5.85
CA ILE A 53 -0.13 -7.55 5.43
C ILE A 53 0.70 -6.68 4.48
N ALA A 54 1.89 -6.26 4.92
CA ALA A 54 2.71 -5.36 4.12
C ALA A 54 3.12 -5.97 2.78
N SER A 55 3.52 -7.25 2.76
CA SER A 55 3.94 -7.93 1.52
C SER A 55 2.76 -8.16 0.56
N THR A 56 1.58 -8.51 1.07
CA THR A 56 0.39 -8.72 0.24
C THR A 56 -0.12 -7.40 -0.33
N LEU A 57 -0.18 -6.33 0.48
CA LEU A 57 -0.63 -5.03 0.01
C LEU A 57 0.37 -4.39 -0.97
N MET A 58 1.68 -4.59 -0.78
CA MET A 58 2.71 -4.07 -1.69
C MET A 58 2.71 -4.76 -3.08
N ALA A 59 2.15 -5.96 -3.19
CA ALA A 59 2.05 -6.71 -4.44
C ALA A 59 0.97 -6.10 -5.38
N GLU A 60 0.06 -6.92 -5.92
CA GLU A 60 -0.96 -6.48 -6.87
C GLU A 60 -1.80 -5.28 -6.39
N PRO A 61 -2.21 -5.17 -5.10
CA PRO A 61 -3.00 -4.02 -4.68
C PRO A 61 -2.30 -2.69 -4.91
N ASN A 62 -1.06 -2.55 -4.43
CA ASN A 62 -0.29 -1.32 -4.58
C ASN A 62 0.12 -1.06 -6.03
N THR A 63 0.54 -2.11 -6.76
CA THR A 63 1.03 -1.94 -8.13
C THR A 63 -0.09 -1.58 -9.10
N ASN A 64 -1.27 -2.19 -8.97
CA ASN A 64 -2.41 -1.90 -9.82
C ASN A 64 -3.04 -0.53 -9.48
N ALA A 65 -3.23 -0.24 -8.19
CA ALA A 65 -3.69 1.08 -7.75
C ALA A 65 -2.73 2.21 -8.19
N GLY A 66 -1.41 1.97 -8.12
CA GLY A 66 -0.40 2.91 -8.62
C GLY A 66 -0.45 3.10 -10.14
N THR A 67 -0.86 2.09 -10.90
CA THR A 67 -1.13 2.23 -12.33
C THR A 67 -2.38 3.06 -12.58
N PHE A 68 -3.46 2.81 -11.86
CA PHE A 68 -4.69 3.61 -11.97
C PHE A 68 -4.47 5.06 -11.54
N SER A 69 -3.59 5.31 -10.59
CA SER A 69 -3.24 6.66 -10.14
C SER A 69 -2.08 7.31 -10.90
N ARG A 70 -1.66 6.78 -12.05
CA ARG A 70 -0.63 7.38 -12.92
C ARG A 70 0.76 7.52 -12.27
N MET A 71 1.08 6.70 -11.25
CA MET A 71 2.44 6.67 -10.67
C MET A 71 3.40 5.90 -11.56
N TRP A 72 2.98 4.71 -11.94
CA TRP A 72 3.71 3.79 -12.81
C TRP A 72 2.73 3.00 -13.67
N TYR A 73 3.27 2.25 -14.58
CA TYR A 73 2.53 1.37 -15.48
C TYR A 73 2.95 -0.07 -15.24
N THR A 74 2.00 -1.00 -15.16
CA THR A 74 2.26 -2.44 -15.12
C THR A 74 1.63 -3.13 -16.33
N THR A 75 2.34 -4.13 -16.86
CA THR A 75 1.84 -4.92 -17.99
C THR A 75 0.68 -5.84 -17.61
N ALA A 76 0.43 -6.03 -16.31
CA ALA A 76 -0.64 -6.90 -15.82
C ALA A 76 -2.05 -6.31 -16.06
N ILE A 77 -2.19 -4.98 -15.98
CA ILE A 77 -3.45 -4.24 -16.16
C ILE A 77 -3.27 -3.05 -17.10
N ARG A 78 -2.45 -3.22 -18.13
CA ARG A 78 -2.00 -2.16 -19.05
C ARG A 78 -3.14 -1.36 -19.70
N ASP A 79 -4.28 -1.98 -19.91
CA ASP A 79 -5.46 -1.45 -20.59
C ASP A 79 -6.65 -1.25 -19.64
N TYR A 80 -6.41 -1.17 -18.32
CA TYR A 80 -7.42 -1.13 -17.26
C TYR A 80 -8.29 -2.38 -17.16
N ASP A 81 -8.00 -3.43 -17.93
CA ASP A 81 -8.76 -4.67 -17.89
C ASP A 81 -8.40 -5.50 -16.64
N GLN A 82 -9.39 -5.73 -15.80
CA GLN A 82 -9.28 -6.58 -14.62
C GLN A 82 -9.93 -7.91 -14.92
N THR A 83 -9.14 -8.97 -14.99
CA THR A 83 -9.66 -10.33 -15.12
C THR A 83 -10.16 -10.83 -13.77
N GLN A 84 -11.12 -11.77 -13.79
CA GLN A 84 -11.69 -12.38 -12.59
C GLN A 84 -10.66 -13.10 -11.69
N GLY A 85 -9.47 -13.42 -12.22
CA GLY A 85 -8.37 -14.04 -11.47
C GLY A 85 -7.38 -13.05 -10.88
N THR A 86 -7.44 -11.76 -11.24
CA THR A 86 -6.40 -10.75 -10.94
C THR A 86 -6.08 -10.66 -9.43
N TYR A 87 -7.09 -10.72 -8.57
CA TYR A 87 -6.92 -10.52 -7.13
C TYR A 87 -7.12 -11.78 -6.28
N SER A 88 -7.13 -12.98 -6.87
CA SER A 88 -7.35 -14.24 -6.13
C SER A 88 -6.30 -14.45 -5.02
N ASN A 89 -5.04 -14.16 -5.31
CA ASN A 89 -3.97 -14.29 -4.31
C ASN A 89 -4.10 -13.26 -3.18
N VAL A 90 -4.49 -12.02 -3.51
CA VAL A 90 -4.69 -10.95 -2.52
C VAL A 90 -5.76 -11.36 -1.51
N TRP A 91 -6.90 -11.82 -2.02
CA TRP A 91 -8.03 -12.26 -1.21
C TRP A 91 -7.63 -13.42 -0.29
N THR A 92 -7.11 -14.50 -0.88
CA THR A 92 -6.69 -15.67 -0.12
C THR A 92 -5.60 -15.33 0.90
N ASN A 93 -4.58 -14.57 0.50
CA ASN A 93 -3.46 -14.25 1.37
C ASN A 93 -3.85 -13.34 2.54
N LEU A 94 -4.83 -12.45 2.38
CA LEU A 94 -5.28 -11.59 3.48
C LEU A 94 -6.23 -12.33 4.43
N TYR A 95 -7.25 -13.02 3.91
CA TYR A 95 -8.27 -13.68 4.75
C TYR A 95 -7.76 -14.93 5.46
N ALA A 96 -7.07 -15.83 4.74
CA ALA A 96 -6.56 -17.08 5.30
C ALA A 96 -5.20 -16.93 6.02
N GLY A 97 -4.55 -15.77 5.91
CA GLY A 97 -3.29 -15.45 6.55
C GLY A 97 -3.47 -14.45 7.70
N PRO A 98 -2.99 -13.20 7.55
CA PRO A 98 -2.88 -12.25 8.64
C PRO A 98 -4.21 -11.91 9.32
N LEU A 99 -5.33 -11.85 8.59
CA LEU A 99 -6.62 -11.58 9.23
C LEU A 99 -7.04 -12.71 10.16
N ALA A 100 -6.83 -13.97 9.79
CA ALA A 100 -7.08 -15.13 10.65
C ALA A 100 -6.12 -15.15 11.86
N ASP A 101 -4.85 -14.81 11.66
CA ASP A 101 -3.86 -14.71 12.73
C ASP A 101 -4.22 -13.60 13.74
N LEU A 102 -4.60 -12.42 13.25
CA LEU A 102 -5.03 -11.31 14.10
C LEU A 102 -6.30 -11.66 14.87
N GLN A 103 -7.26 -12.32 14.23
CA GLN A 103 -8.47 -12.81 14.91
C GLN A 103 -8.13 -13.84 15.99
N THR A 104 -7.14 -14.71 15.73
CA THR A 104 -6.64 -15.69 16.70
C THR A 104 -5.99 -15.00 17.91
N ILE A 105 -5.18 -13.96 17.69
CA ILE A 105 -4.62 -13.14 18.78
C ILE A 105 -5.76 -12.53 19.61
N ILE A 106 -6.72 -11.87 18.95
CA ILE A 106 -7.85 -11.20 19.63
C ILE A 106 -8.65 -12.19 20.48
N GLY A 107 -8.92 -13.39 19.95
CA GLY A 107 -9.75 -14.41 20.62
C GLY A 107 -9.05 -15.16 21.74
N ASN A 108 -7.71 -15.22 21.76
CA ASN A 108 -6.93 -16.03 22.72
C ASN A 108 -6.12 -15.18 23.72
N THR A 109 -6.34 -13.87 23.78
CA THR A 109 -5.67 -12.96 24.72
C THR A 109 -6.64 -12.50 25.81
N ASP A 110 -6.13 -12.35 27.02
CA ASP A 110 -6.86 -11.80 28.17
C ASP A 110 -6.51 -10.32 28.44
N GLU A 111 -7.03 -9.75 29.53
CA GLU A 111 -6.78 -8.35 29.90
C GLU A 111 -5.30 -8.04 30.14
N SER A 112 -4.51 -9.00 30.59
CA SER A 112 -3.07 -8.81 30.83
C SER A 112 -2.26 -8.74 29.53
N GLN A 113 -2.84 -9.13 28.40
CA GLN A 113 -2.27 -9.15 27.05
C GLN A 113 -2.90 -8.10 26.12
N GLY A 114 -3.49 -7.06 26.70
CA GLY A 114 -4.19 -6.00 25.97
C GLY A 114 -3.33 -5.29 24.92
N ALA A 115 -2.01 -5.25 25.09
CA ALA A 115 -1.10 -4.71 24.08
C ALA A 115 -1.15 -5.49 22.76
N TYR A 116 -1.11 -6.82 22.83
CA TYR A 116 -1.26 -7.68 21.64
C TYR A 116 -2.62 -7.54 21.00
N ARG A 117 -3.68 -7.55 21.83
CA ARG A 117 -5.06 -7.47 21.35
C ARG A 117 -5.34 -6.11 20.70
N GLY A 118 -4.89 -5.02 21.31
CA GLY A 118 -5.05 -3.67 20.78
C GLY A 118 -4.34 -3.50 19.43
N VAL A 119 -3.07 -3.93 19.33
CA VAL A 119 -2.33 -3.86 18.06
C VAL A 119 -2.95 -4.77 16.99
N ALA A 120 -3.40 -5.98 17.36
CA ALA A 120 -4.08 -6.87 16.44
C ALA A 120 -5.39 -6.26 15.89
N ARG A 121 -6.19 -5.58 16.74
CA ARG A 121 -7.38 -4.84 16.30
C ARG A 121 -7.03 -3.68 15.35
N LEU A 122 -5.98 -2.90 15.63
CA LEU A 122 -5.54 -1.82 14.75
C LEU A 122 -5.10 -2.33 13.38
N LEU A 123 -4.31 -3.39 13.33
CA LEU A 123 -3.87 -4.01 12.07
C LEU A 123 -5.04 -4.61 11.30
N LYS A 124 -5.99 -5.26 12.00
CA LYS A 124 -7.22 -5.78 11.40
C LYS A 124 -8.06 -4.64 10.82
N ALA A 125 -8.24 -3.55 11.57
CA ALA A 125 -8.98 -2.38 11.11
C ALA A 125 -8.31 -1.72 9.88
N TYR A 126 -7.00 -1.56 9.90
CA TYR A 126 -6.24 -1.06 8.75
C TYR A 126 -6.44 -1.95 7.52
N THR A 127 -6.31 -3.26 7.66
CA THR A 127 -6.44 -4.21 6.54
C THR A 127 -7.84 -4.20 5.95
N PHE A 128 -8.89 -4.20 6.79
CA PHE A 128 -10.26 -4.10 6.30
C PHE A 128 -10.60 -2.75 5.67
N SER A 129 -10.02 -1.65 6.17
CA SER A 129 -10.21 -0.35 5.50
C SER A 129 -9.68 -0.36 4.07
N ILE A 130 -8.51 -0.98 3.84
CA ILE A 130 -7.95 -1.14 2.48
C ILE A 130 -8.80 -2.10 1.63
N LEU A 131 -9.32 -3.19 2.20
CA LEU A 131 -10.21 -4.10 1.48
C LEU A 131 -11.48 -3.38 1.01
N VAL A 132 -12.11 -2.59 1.87
CA VAL A 132 -13.29 -1.77 1.51
C VAL A 132 -12.93 -0.71 0.48
N ASP A 133 -11.81 -0.01 0.67
CA ASP A 133 -11.35 1.01 -0.26
C ASP A 133 -11.15 0.46 -1.69
N LEU A 134 -10.66 -0.77 -1.80
CA LEU A 134 -10.34 -1.37 -3.07
C LEU A 134 -11.53 -2.15 -3.68
N PHE A 135 -12.27 -2.92 -2.89
CA PHE A 135 -13.28 -3.86 -3.38
C PHE A 135 -14.73 -3.41 -3.14
N GLY A 136 -14.96 -2.42 -2.25
CA GLY A 136 -16.30 -2.02 -1.82
C GLY A 136 -16.84 -2.93 -0.71
N ASP A 137 -17.97 -3.58 -0.93
CA ASP A 137 -18.56 -4.52 0.01
C ASP A 137 -17.73 -5.80 0.07
N VAL A 138 -17.40 -6.25 1.29
CA VAL A 138 -16.56 -7.44 1.52
C VAL A 138 -17.08 -8.26 2.70
N PRO A 139 -16.76 -9.55 2.82
CA PRO A 139 -17.04 -10.32 4.02
C PRO A 139 -16.31 -9.72 5.24
N TYR A 140 -17.04 -9.36 6.29
CA TYR A 140 -16.49 -8.74 7.50
C TYR A 140 -17.06 -9.34 8.78
N SER A 141 -18.36 -9.19 9.02
CA SER A 141 -19.00 -9.56 10.30
C SER A 141 -19.03 -11.07 10.55
N GLU A 142 -19.22 -11.84 9.48
CA GLU A 142 -19.23 -13.30 9.48
C GLU A 142 -17.86 -13.89 9.10
N ALA A 143 -16.99 -13.08 8.49
CA ALA A 143 -15.65 -13.50 8.11
C ALA A 143 -14.82 -13.92 9.33
N LEU A 144 -13.83 -14.81 9.12
CA LEU A 144 -12.94 -15.32 10.18
C LEU A 144 -13.65 -16.14 11.29
N ASN A 145 -14.93 -16.44 11.12
CA ASN A 145 -15.67 -17.37 11.94
C ASN A 145 -15.68 -18.75 11.28
N THR A 146 -14.96 -19.72 11.86
CA THR A 146 -14.82 -21.08 11.29
C THR A 146 -16.13 -21.86 11.28
N GLU A 147 -17.16 -21.41 12.01
CA GLU A 147 -18.50 -22.01 12.00
C GLU A 147 -19.35 -21.52 10.83
N ILE A 148 -18.94 -20.44 10.15
CA ILE A 148 -19.62 -19.85 9.00
C ILE A 148 -18.72 -19.99 7.76
N PRO A 149 -18.81 -21.09 7.01
CA PRO A 149 -17.91 -21.34 5.89
C PRO A 149 -18.20 -20.47 4.65
N PHE A 150 -19.36 -19.82 4.59
CA PHE A 150 -19.82 -19.01 3.47
C PHE A 150 -20.36 -17.68 3.98
N PRO A 151 -19.48 -16.71 4.30
CA PRO A 151 -19.89 -15.41 4.83
C PRO A 151 -20.56 -14.57 3.72
N SER A 152 -21.53 -13.74 4.15
CA SER A 152 -22.14 -12.71 3.31
C SER A 152 -21.20 -11.50 3.13
N LEU A 153 -21.48 -10.66 2.13
CA LEU A 153 -20.86 -9.34 2.03
C LEU A 153 -21.55 -8.40 3.03
N ASP A 154 -20.74 -7.66 3.77
CA ASP A 154 -21.19 -6.51 4.55
C ASP A 154 -20.99 -5.24 3.73
N SER A 155 -21.87 -4.24 3.90
CA SER A 155 -21.72 -2.97 3.19
C SER A 155 -20.49 -2.19 3.67
N GLY A 156 -19.78 -1.56 2.73
CA GLY A 156 -18.59 -0.76 3.05
C GLY A 156 -18.87 0.33 4.10
N ALA A 157 -20.05 0.95 4.08
CA ALA A 157 -20.44 1.97 5.05
C ALA A 157 -20.61 1.40 6.47
N GLU A 158 -21.24 0.22 6.61
CA GLU A 158 -21.36 -0.46 7.91
C GLU A 158 -20.00 -0.92 8.42
N ILE A 159 -19.15 -1.47 7.53
CA ILE A 159 -17.78 -1.84 7.90
C ILE A 159 -17.03 -0.62 8.45
N TYR A 160 -17.04 0.52 7.75
CA TYR A 160 -16.34 1.73 8.21
C TYR A 160 -16.80 2.22 9.57
N SER A 161 -18.13 2.20 9.82
CA SER A 161 -18.69 2.53 11.13
C SER A 161 -18.19 1.58 12.24
N ASN A 162 -18.11 0.29 11.93
CA ASN A 162 -17.57 -0.72 12.83
C ASN A 162 -16.05 -0.54 13.05
N LEU A 163 -15.28 -0.22 11.99
CA LEU A 163 -13.84 0.00 12.12
C LEU A 163 -13.52 1.19 13.03
N LEU A 164 -14.27 2.30 12.95
CA LEU A 164 -14.12 3.42 13.88
C LEU A 164 -14.32 2.98 15.34
N SER A 165 -15.31 2.14 15.60
CA SER A 165 -15.59 1.58 16.93
C SER A 165 -14.52 0.59 17.39
N GLU A 166 -14.05 -0.28 16.51
CA GLU A 166 -12.97 -1.25 16.80
C GLU A 166 -11.65 -0.55 17.13
N ILE A 167 -11.34 0.56 16.43
CA ILE A 167 -10.16 1.36 16.74
C ILE A 167 -10.28 1.99 18.13
N ASP A 168 -11.46 2.49 18.53
CA ASP A 168 -11.67 3.02 19.89
C ASP A 168 -11.47 1.96 20.97
N ILE A 169 -11.95 0.74 20.75
CA ILE A 169 -11.70 -0.40 21.64
C ILE A 169 -10.19 -0.67 21.72
N ALA A 170 -9.50 -0.73 20.58
CA ALA A 170 -8.07 -0.98 20.54
C ALA A 170 -7.26 0.08 21.28
N LEU A 171 -7.59 1.37 21.09
CA LEU A 171 -6.96 2.49 21.80
C LEU A 171 -7.21 2.42 23.32
N GLY A 172 -8.41 2.01 23.73
CA GLY A 172 -8.74 1.74 25.14
C GLY A 172 -7.88 0.62 25.73
N GLU A 173 -7.70 -0.48 24.99
CA GLU A 173 -6.83 -1.60 25.39
C GLU A 173 -5.36 -1.17 25.51
N LEU A 174 -4.83 -0.41 24.53
CA LEU A 174 -3.46 0.08 24.54
C LEU A 174 -3.18 1.11 25.64
N SER A 175 -4.17 1.91 26.05
CA SER A 175 -4.01 2.94 27.08
C SER A 175 -3.80 2.39 28.49
N GLN A 176 -4.18 1.13 28.72
CA GLN A 176 -4.10 0.44 30.00
C GLN A 176 -2.86 -0.45 30.13
N GLN A 177 -2.04 -0.51 29.09
CA GLN A 177 -0.88 -1.40 29.03
C GLN A 177 0.44 -0.65 29.12
N GLU A 178 1.37 -1.23 29.87
CA GLU A 178 2.77 -0.82 29.95
C GLU A 178 3.65 -2.03 29.62
N GLY A 179 4.67 -1.84 28.81
CA GLY A 179 5.67 -2.87 28.51
C GLY A 179 5.87 -3.15 27.04
N ALA A 180 6.92 -3.88 26.73
CA ALA A 180 7.32 -4.20 25.37
C ALA A 180 6.39 -5.24 24.73
N LEU A 181 5.92 -4.94 23.54
CA LEU A 181 5.23 -5.86 22.66
C LEU A 181 6.27 -6.67 21.87
N MET A 182 6.42 -7.95 22.18
CA MET A 182 7.37 -8.80 21.48
C MET A 182 6.87 -9.12 20.07
N GLY A 183 7.81 -9.26 19.12
CA GLY A 183 7.49 -9.62 17.73
C GLY A 183 6.95 -8.46 16.88
N ASP A 184 6.82 -7.28 17.44
CA ASP A 184 6.45 -6.08 16.67
C ASP A 184 7.61 -5.63 15.77
N VAL A 185 7.48 -5.84 14.48
CA VAL A 185 8.49 -5.50 13.47
C VAL A 185 8.33 -4.09 12.90
N VAL A 186 7.24 -3.39 13.26
CA VAL A 186 6.94 -2.03 12.78
C VAL A 186 7.49 -0.98 13.75
N TYR A 187 7.12 -1.05 15.00
CA TYR A 187 7.47 -0.04 16.00
C TYR A 187 8.34 -0.59 17.16
N GLY A 188 8.74 -1.88 17.08
CA GLY A 188 9.60 -2.49 18.09
C GLY A 188 8.99 -2.55 19.48
N GLY A 189 7.66 -2.55 19.58
CA GLY A 189 6.91 -2.62 20.83
C GLY A 189 6.55 -1.24 21.42
N ASP A 190 6.75 -0.15 20.69
CA ASP A 190 6.38 1.20 21.13
C ASP A 190 4.87 1.42 21.03
N LEU A 191 4.16 1.29 22.17
CA LEU A 191 2.71 1.44 22.23
C LEU A 191 2.22 2.87 22.03
N ASP A 192 3.06 3.89 22.28
CA ASP A 192 2.70 5.28 22.00
C ASP A 192 2.57 5.51 20.49
N LYS A 193 3.47 4.94 19.70
CA LYS A 193 3.38 4.99 18.24
C LYS A 193 2.16 4.24 17.71
N TRP A 194 1.81 3.11 18.31
CA TRP A 194 0.59 2.38 17.96
C TRP A 194 -0.68 3.19 18.27
N ARG A 195 -0.72 3.95 19.39
CA ARG A 195 -1.85 4.85 19.70
C ARG A 195 -1.96 5.98 18.66
N LYS A 196 -0.83 6.61 18.31
CA LYS A 196 -0.81 7.63 17.26
C LYS A 196 -1.25 7.08 15.91
N MET A 197 -0.80 5.88 15.55
CA MET A 197 -1.22 5.19 14.32
C MET A 197 -2.74 4.97 14.33
N GLY A 198 -3.32 4.46 15.42
CA GLY A 198 -4.76 4.22 15.54
C GLY A 198 -5.59 5.50 15.38
N ASN A 199 -5.20 6.58 16.07
CA ASN A 199 -5.85 7.89 15.91
C ASN A 199 -5.72 8.43 14.48
N THR A 200 -4.55 8.25 13.84
CA THR A 200 -4.32 8.66 12.47
C THR A 200 -5.14 7.83 11.47
N LEU A 201 -5.31 6.54 11.73
CA LEU A 201 -6.20 5.70 10.93
C LEU A 201 -7.64 6.20 11.00
N LYS A 202 -8.15 6.54 12.20
CA LYS A 202 -9.48 7.17 12.32
C LYS A 202 -9.57 8.48 11.54
N LEU A 203 -8.55 9.32 11.65
CA LEU A 203 -8.49 10.58 10.92
C LEU A 203 -8.53 10.36 9.40
N LYS A 204 -7.81 9.35 8.88
CA LYS A 204 -7.89 8.94 7.48
C LYS A 204 -9.30 8.48 7.11
N LEU A 205 -9.94 7.63 7.93
CA LEU A 205 -11.29 7.14 7.65
C LEU A 205 -12.31 8.29 7.57
N TYR A 206 -12.21 9.29 8.44
CA TYR A 206 -13.04 10.49 8.36
C TYR A 206 -12.77 11.35 7.11
N ALA A 207 -11.49 11.52 6.74
CA ALA A 207 -11.18 12.22 5.50
C ALA A 207 -11.72 11.47 4.26
N GLN A 208 -11.63 10.14 4.27
CA GLN A 208 -12.12 9.28 3.19
C GLN A 208 -13.62 9.41 2.99
N THR A 209 -14.38 9.55 4.07
CA THR A 209 -15.85 9.63 4.06
C THR A 209 -16.38 11.09 4.10
N ARG A 210 -15.56 12.10 3.76
CA ARG A 210 -15.93 13.51 3.89
C ARG A 210 -17.19 13.92 3.13
N LEU A 211 -17.53 13.22 2.06
CA LEU A 211 -18.74 13.46 1.26
C LEU A 211 -19.88 12.48 1.56
N GLU A 212 -19.62 11.47 2.40
CA GLU A 212 -20.60 10.46 2.79
C GLU A 212 -21.42 10.92 4.00
N SER A 213 -22.74 11.00 3.83
CA SER A 213 -23.62 11.58 4.84
C SER A 213 -23.91 10.68 6.04
N SER A 214 -23.63 9.39 5.95
CA SER A 214 -23.88 8.42 7.05
C SER A 214 -22.85 8.50 8.18
N ILE A 215 -21.70 9.15 7.95
CA ILE A 215 -20.61 9.33 8.90
C ILE A 215 -20.36 10.83 9.14
N ASP A 216 -20.37 11.27 10.40
CA ASP A 216 -20.05 12.66 10.77
C ASP A 216 -18.54 12.91 10.67
N SER A 217 -18.06 13.03 9.45
CA SER A 217 -16.64 13.11 9.10
C SER A 217 -15.99 14.40 9.56
N GLU A 218 -16.71 15.54 9.46
CA GLU A 218 -16.18 16.85 9.87
C GLU A 218 -15.93 16.92 11.38
N SER A 219 -16.93 16.53 12.20
CA SER A 219 -16.79 16.50 13.65
C SER A 219 -15.74 15.47 14.10
N GLY A 220 -15.77 14.28 13.47
CA GLY A 220 -14.81 13.21 13.77
C GLY A 220 -13.37 13.63 13.50
N PHE A 221 -13.10 14.20 12.33
CA PHE A 221 -11.78 14.70 11.96
C PHE A 221 -11.33 15.83 12.89
N SER A 222 -12.21 16.81 13.14
CA SER A 222 -11.91 17.95 14.02
C SER A 222 -11.57 17.54 15.44
N SER A 223 -12.17 16.46 15.94
CA SER A 223 -11.89 15.93 17.29
C SER A 223 -10.49 15.34 17.44
N LEU A 224 -9.88 14.88 16.35
CA LEU A 224 -8.60 14.16 16.35
C LEU A 224 -7.41 15.03 15.97
N ILE A 225 -7.60 16.05 15.12
CA ILE A 225 -6.49 16.75 14.46
C ILE A 225 -5.51 17.46 15.41
N SER A 226 -5.94 17.82 16.61
CA SER A 226 -5.09 18.38 17.66
C SER A 226 -4.66 17.36 18.72
N GLY A 227 -5.02 16.09 18.51
CA GLY A 227 -4.76 15.01 19.45
C GLY A 227 -3.44 14.28 19.22
N ASP A 228 -3.35 13.07 19.77
CA ASP A 228 -2.17 12.21 19.68
C ASP A 228 -2.19 11.42 18.37
N ILE A 229 -1.73 12.05 17.29
CA ILE A 229 -1.66 11.51 15.92
C ILE A 229 -0.21 11.52 15.40
N LEU A 230 0.01 10.95 14.22
CA LEU A 230 1.33 10.99 13.56
C LEU A 230 1.67 12.44 13.15
N THR A 231 2.65 13.03 13.82
CA THR A 231 3.14 14.40 13.54
C THR A 231 4.62 14.44 13.17
N ASN A 232 5.34 13.35 13.43
CA ASN A 232 6.77 13.19 13.15
C ASN A 232 7.02 11.99 12.24
N MET A 233 7.96 12.12 11.32
CA MET A 233 8.37 11.03 10.41
C MET A 233 8.95 9.81 11.12
N THR A 234 9.46 9.96 12.35
CA THR A 234 9.93 8.86 13.20
C THR A 234 8.80 7.97 13.73
N ASP A 235 7.57 8.47 13.66
CA ASP A 235 6.36 7.77 14.11
C ASP A 235 5.59 7.16 12.92
N ASP A 236 6.07 7.34 11.68
CA ASP A 236 5.41 6.84 10.48
C ASP A 236 5.12 5.34 10.56
N PHE A 237 3.90 4.96 10.21
CA PHE A 237 3.50 3.56 10.06
C PHE A 237 3.96 3.07 8.70
N GLN A 238 5.09 2.35 8.69
CA GLN A 238 5.72 1.85 7.49
C GLN A 238 6.39 0.51 7.72
N MET A 239 6.43 -0.34 6.71
CA MET A 239 7.25 -1.56 6.74
C MET A 239 8.65 -1.24 6.25
N GLN A 240 9.65 -1.71 6.99
CA GLN A 240 11.06 -1.63 6.62
C GLN A 240 11.51 -2.94 5.98
N TYR A 241 12.18 -2.86 4.83
CA TYR A 241 12.81 -4.00 4.17
C TYR A 241 14.32 -3.98 4.41
N GLY A 242 14.97 -5.13 4.27
CA GLY A 242 16.42 -5.26 4.43
C GLY A 242 17.15 -5.31 3.09
N SER A 243 18.48 -5.59 3.15
CA SER A 243 19.35 -5.70 1.96
C SER A 243 19.69 -7.14 1.58
N GLN A 244 19.18 -8.14 2.30
CA GLN A 244 19.59 -9.52 2.15
C GLN A 244 18.97 -10.19 0.92
N GLN A 245 19.81 -10.78 0.06
CA GLN A 245 19.40 -11.59 -1.09
C GLN A 245 19.28 -13.07 -0.77
N THR A 246 20.21 -13.58 0.01
CA THR A 246 20.36 -15.01 0.36
C THR A 246 20.70 -15.17 1.84
N PRO A 247 20.31 -16.25 2.52
CA PRO A 247 19.49 -17.38 2.03
C PRO A 247 18.01 -17.03 1.86
N PHE A 248 17.52 -15.92 2.47
CA PHE A 248 16.14 -15.45 2.37
C PHE A 248 16.12 -14.01 1.84
N GLN A 249 15.35 -13.81 0.77
CA GLN A 249 15.16 -12.49 0.19
C GLN A 249 14.31 -11.62 1.12
N ASN A 250 14.85 -10.48 1.61
CA ASN A 250 14.11 -9.53 2.43
C ASN A 250 14.18 -8.09 1.88
N ARG A 251 14.69 -7.91 0.65
CA ARG A 251 14.71 -6.62 -0.03
C ARG A 251 13.31 -6.21 -0.49
N HIS A 252 13.14 -4.92 -0.73
CA HIS A 252 11.89 -4.35 -1.21
C HIS A 252 11.42 -5.05 -2.49
N PRO A 253 10.13 -5.49 -2.58
CA PRO A 253 9.64 -6.26 -3.73
C PRO A 253 9.80 -5.54 -5.07
N LEU A 254 9.53 -4.23 -5.13
CA LEU A 254 9.70 -3.46 -6.35
C LEU A 254 11.18 -3.32 -6.74
N HIS A 255 12.11 -3.25 -5.79
CA HIS A 255 13.55 -3.32 -6.10
C HIS A 255 13.89 -4.66 -6.76
N VAL A 256 13.46 -5.77 -6.16
CA VAL A 256 13.72 -7.11 -6.70
C VAL A 256 13.18 -7.24 -8.13
N ASN A 257 11.97 -6.76 -8.37
CA ASN A 257 11.34 -6.85 -9.69
C ASN A 257 12.01 -5.98 -10.74
N HIS A 258 12.40 -4.74 -10.40
CA HIS A 258 12.94 -3.78 -11.35
C HIS A 258 14.43 -3.97 -11.63
N TYR A 259 15.19 -4.32 -10.60
CA TYR A 259 16.64 -4.46 -10.72
C TYR A 259 17.07 -5.88 -11.15
N ASN A 260 16.19 -6.88 -11.08
CA ASN A 260 16.43 -8.22 -11.64
C ASN A 260 15.82 -8.43 -13.03
N GLN A 261 14.71 -7.75 -13.33
CA GLN A 261 13.94 -7.94 -14.55
C GLN A 261 13.38 -6.58 -15.01
N ALA A 262 14.21 -5.78 -15.64
CA ALA A 262 13.95 -4.37 -15.98
C ALA A 262 12.71 -4.08 -16.87
N THR A 263 11.80 -5.02 -17.07
CA THR A 263 10.70 -4.92 -18.05
C THR A 263 9.29 -5.04 -17.45
N ALA A 264 9.15 -5.22 -16.13
CA ALA A 264 7.84 -5.51 -15.54
C ALA A 264 6.99 -4.26 -15.30
N TYR A 265 7.62 -3.12 -15.04
CA TYR A 265 6.96 -1.86 -14.72
C TYR A 265 7.66 -0.70 -15.43
N TRP A 266 6.87 0.32 -15.77
CA TRP A 266 7.33 1.54 -16.40
C TRP A 266 6.95 2.73 -15.52
N MET A 267 7.71 3.80 -15.55
CA MET A 267 7.27 5.05 -14.93
C MET A 267 6.17 5.68 -15.76
N ASP A 268 5.13 6.20 -15.14
CA ASP A 268 4.07 6.90 -15.89
C ASP A 268 4.54 8.27 -16.36
N ASN A 269 4.19 8.61 -17.60
CA ASN A 269 4.59 9.87 -18.23
C ASN A 269 4.04 11.10 -17.51
N TRP A 270 2.83 11.03 -16.96
CA TRP A 270 2.23 12.14 -16.20
C TRP A 270 3.05 12.45 -14.94
N THR A 271 3.43 11.43 -14.19
CA THR A 271 4.25 11.59 -12.98
C THR A 271 5.64 12.14 -13.32
N MET A 272 6.30 11.57 -14.36
CA MET A 272 7.61 12.07 -14.78
C MET A 272 7.55 13.51 -15.28
N ALA A 273 6.52 13.88 -16.05
CA ALA A 273 6.33 15.24 -16.53
C ALA A 273 6.10 16.24 -15.38
N ASN A 274 5.35 15.83 -14.36
CA ASN A 274 5.16 16.65 -13.15
C ASN A 274 6.45 16.82 -12.35
N LEU A 275 7.24 15.77 -12.21
CA LEU A 275 8.52 15.84 -11.48
C LEU A 275 9.56 16.66 -12.24
N LEU A 276 9.67 16.46 -13.55
CA LEU A 276 10.68 17.12 -14.40
C LEU A 276 10.36 18.59 -14.65
N ASN A 277 9.08 18.90 -14.86
CA ASN A 277 8.56 20.25 -15.06
C ASN A 277 9.34 21.11 -16.06
N ASN A 278 9.51 20.59 -17.27
CA ASN A 278 10.22 21.28 -18.36
C ASN A 278 9.30 21.90 -19.42
N GLY A 279 8.07 22.30 -19.03
CA GLY A 279 7.05 22.85 -19.91
C GLY A 279 6.37 21.81 -20.81
N ILE A 280 6.38 20.55 -20.38
CA ILE A 280 5.73 19.45 -21.09
C ILE A 280 4.23 19.72 -21.17
N VAL A 281 3.71 19.54 -22.37
CA VAL A 281 2.29 19.67 -22.69
C VAL A 281 1.71 18.28 -22.92
N SER A 282 0.57 17.98 -22.32
CA SER A 282 -0.16 16.74 -22.58
C SER A 282 -0.50 16.63 -24.07
N SER A 283 -0.15 15.50 -24.67
CA SER A 283 -0.47 15.22 -26.08
C SER A 283 -1.98 15.12 -26.32
N ASN A 284 -2.76 14.75 -25.32
CA ASN A 284 -4.20 14.56 -25.43
C ASN A 284 -4.98 15.87 -25.26
N THR A 285 -4.55 16.73 -24.33
CA THR A 285 -5.29 17.96 -23.99
C THR A 285 -4.65 19.22 -24.55
N GLY A 286 -3.37 19.19 -24.96
CA GLY A 286 -2.62 20.36 -25.36
C GLY A 286 -2.31 21.33 -24.21
N LEU A 287 -2.62 20.96 -22.96
CA LEU A 287 -2.39 21.78 -21.77
C LEU A 287 -1.09 21.39 -21.07
N PRO A 288 -0.44 22.32 -20.35
CA PRO A 288 0.71 22.00 -19.51
C PRO A 288 0.35 20.90 -18.51
N VAL A 289 1.25 19.91 -18.37
CA VAL A 289 1.08 18.82 -17.40
C VAL A 289 1.31 19.30 -15.97
N SER A 290 2.18 20.32 -15.80
CA SER A 290 2.48 20.91 -14.50
C SER A 290 2.17 22.41 -14.46
N TYR A 291 1.67 22.87 -13.33
CA TYR A 291 1.44 24.29 -13.04
C TYR A 291 2.69 25.02 -12.51
N ARG A 292 3.78 24.28 -12.25
CA ARG A 292 5.01 24.81 -11.66
C ARG A 292 5.99 25.26 -12.74
N SER A 293 7.00 26.02 -12.33
CA SER A 293 8.15 26.42 -13.14
C SER A 293 9.48 25.87 -12.62
N VAL A 294 9.49 25.24 -11.45
CA VAL A 294 10.67 24.66 -10.81
C VAL A 294 10.57 23.13 -10.82
N GLN A 295 11.68 22.46 -11.21
CA GLN A 295 11.79 21.00 -11.15
C GLN A 295 11.65 20.50 -9.71
N ASP A 296 10.97 19.36 -9.53
CA ASP A 296 10.86 18.72 -8.24
C ASP A 296 12.22 18.13 -7.80
N PRO A 297 12.76 18.56 -6.65
CA PRO A 297 14.03 18.05 -6.14
C PRO A 297 14.05 16.55 -5.85
N ARG A 298 12.87 15.91 -5.71
CA ARG A 298 12.73 14.47 -5.46
C ARG A 298 12.93 13.61 -6.71
N LEU A 299 12.87 14.20 -7.91
CA LEU A 299 12.97 13.47 -9.18
C LEU A 299 14.15 12.49 -9.23
N PRO A 300 15.41 12.86 -8.93
CA PRO A 300 16.55 11.93 -9.03
C PRO A 300 16.54 10.84 -7.95
N TYR A 301 15.69 10.95 -6.91
CA TYR A 301 15.50 9.96 -5.87
C TYR A 301 14.36 8.99 -6.20
N TYR A 302 13.38 9.45 -6.96
CA TYR A 302 12.21 8.66 -7.35
C TYR A 302 12.46 7.86 -8.61
N ILE A 303 13.17 8.45 -9.58
CA ILE A 303 13.33 7.89 -10.92
C ILE A 303 14.80 7.86 -11.31
N PHE A 304 15.26 6.69 -11.75
CA PHE A 304 16.60 6.48 -12.30
C PHE A 304 16.52 6.27 -13.81
N ARG A 305 17.27 7.06 -14.58
CA ARG A 305 17.38 6.93 -16.03
C ARG A 305 18.39 5.84 -16.40
N GLN A 306 18.03 5.00 -17.37
CA GLN A 306 18.94 3.99 -17.90
C GLN A 306 19.59 4.37 -19.24
N VAL A 307 19.12 5.46 -19.87
CA VAL A 307 19.66 5.99 -21.13
C VAL A 307 19.93 7.49 -21.03
N PRO A 308 20.95 8.02 -21.76
CA PRO A 308 21.18 9.46 -21.83
C PRO A 308 20.05 10.18 -22.58
N GLY A 309 19.88 11.48 -22.30
CA GLY A 309 18.80 12.30 -22.84
C GLY A 309 18.74 12.40 -24.37
N ASP A 310 19.86 12.27 -25.06
CA ASP A 310 19.94 12.32 -26.51
C ASP A 310 19.68 10.98 -27.23
N ALA A 311 19.54 9.88 -26.46
CA ALA A 311 19.30 8.53 -26.98
C ALA A 311 17.83 8.27 -27.35
N GLY A 312 16.91 9.13 -26.94
CA GLY A 312 15.46 8.89 -27.03
C GLY A 312 14.94 8.62 -28.46
N GLY A 313 15.49 9.27 -29.48
CA GLY A 313 15.06 9.07 -30.87
C GLY A 313 15.43 7.71 -31.47
N ALA A 314 16.36 6.97 -30.85
CA ALA A 314 16.85 5.69 -31.37
C ALA A 314 16.28 4.48 -30.60
N VAL A 315 15.72 4.69 -29.42
CA VAL A 315 15.41 3.61 -28.45
C VAL A 315 13.91 3.44 -28.18
N ALA A 316 13.10 4.48 -28.32
CA ALA A 316 11.68 4.40 -28.03
C ALA A 316 10.83 5.07 -29.10
N THR A 317 10.04 4.28 -29.79
CA THR A 317 8.85 4.78 -30.45
C THR A 317 7.70 4.58 -29.47
N CYS A 318 7.25 5.64 -28.81
CA CYS A 318 5.97 5.63 -28.14
C CYS A 318 4.89 5.43 -29.20
N GLN A 319 4.40 4.20 -29.33
CA GLN A 319 3.32 3.86 -30.25
C GLN A 319 2.01 4.21 -29.56
N GLY A 320 1.25 5.10 -30.14
CA GLY A 320 0.00 5.61 -29.60
C GLY A 320 -0.06 7.13 -29.54
N GLY A 321 1.06 7.82 -29.77
CA GLY A 321 1.11 9.28 -29.87
C GLY A 321 1.26 10.03 -28.55
N GLY A 322 1.45 9.32 -27.43
CA GLY A 322 1.38 9.91 -26.11
C GLY A 322 2.71 10.24 -25.40
N CYS A 323 3.88 9.90 -25.94
CA CYS A 323 5.12 10.27 -25.27
C CYS A 323 5.42 11.76 -25.44
N PRO A 324 5.48 12.53 -24.35
CA PRO A 324 5.94 13.90 -24.44
C PRO A 324 7.40 13.94 -24.93
N ILE A 325 7.63 14.60 -26.04
CA ILE A 325 8.97 14.72 -26.67
C ILE A 325 10.01 15.23 -25.66
N GLY A 326 9.59 16.09 -24.71
CA GLY A 326 10.44 16.60 -23.65
C GLY A 326 11.00 15.51 -22.74
N LEU A 327 10.20 14.51 -22.36
CA LEU A 327 10.67 13.39 -21.54
C LEU A 327 11.72 12.55 -22.27
N LEU A 328 11.48 12.27 -23.55
CA LEU A 328 12.41 11.50 -24.39
C LEU A 328 13.77 12.21 -24.54
N ASN A 329 13.75 13.53 -24.73
CA ASN A 329 14.97 14.32 -24.87
C ASN A 329 15.84 14.31 -23.63
N ASP A 330 15.22 14.14 -22.46
CA ASP A 330 15.91 14.09 -21.17
C ASP A 330 16.22 12.65 -20.69
N GLY A 331 15.87 11.64 -21.50
CA GLY A 331 16.13 10.22 -21.20
C GLY A 331 15.14 9.56 -20.24
N TYR A 332 14.02 10.22 -19.93
CA TYR A 332 12.94 9.66 -19.12
C TYR A 332 11.97 8.87 -20.00
N LEU A 333 12.27 7.59 -20.18
CA LEU A 333 11.48 6.68 -20.99
C LEU A 333 10.42 5.99 -20.14
N GLY A 334 9.16 6.34 -20.34
CA GLY A 334 8.01 5.84 -19.59
C GLY A 334 6.83 5.48 -20.49
N ARG A 335 5.65 5.36 -19.87
CA ARG A 335 4.40 5.07 -20.56
C ARG A 335 3.23 5.82 -19.96
N ASP A 336 2.14 5.87 -20.71
CA ASP A 336 0.84 6.30 -20.21
C ASP A 336 0.06 5.09 -19.70
N ALA A 337 -0.51 5.17 -18.49
CA ALA A 337 -1.47 4.19 -18.01
C ALA A 337 -2.66 4.11 -18.98
N GLY A 338 -3.17 2.89 -19.18
CA GLY A 338 -4.25 2.65 -20.16
C GLY A 338 -3.78 2.54 -21.61
N ASP A 339 -2.48 2.53 -21.90
CA ASP A 339 -1.93 2.28 -23.25
C ASP A 339 -1.66 0.78 -23.48
N PRO A 340 -2.51 0.07 -24.24
CA PRO A 340 -2.35 -1.35 -24.53
C PRO A 340 -1.39 -1.64 -25.67
N SER A 341 -0.77 -0.62 -26.31
CA SER A 341 0.03 -0.82 -27.51
C SER A 341 1.16 -1.81 -27.28
N ALA A 342 1.33 -2.70 -28.27
CA ALA A 342 2.26 -3.82 -28.17
C ALA A 342 3.73 -3.36 -28.21
N PHE A 343 4.52 -3.92 -27.33
CA PHE A 343 5.92 -3.62 -27.04
C PHE A 343 6.92 -4.31 -28.00
N SER A 344 6.75 -4.22 -29.29
CA SER A 344 7.56 -5.02 -30.20
C SER A 344 9.06 -4.67 -30.24
N ASN A 345 9.50 -3.54 -29.65
CA ASN A 345 10.91 -3.09 -29.70
C ASN A 345 11.38 -2.35 -28.43
N GLU A 346 10.68 -2.46 -27.33
CA GLU A 346 11.08 -1.77 -26.11
C GLU A 346 12.08 -2.62 -25.35
N GLY A 347 13.35 -2.46 -25.68
CA GLY A 347 14.44 -3.05 -24.91
C GLY A 347 14.41 -2.56 -23.45
N ALA A 348 15.16 -3.23 -22.58
CA ALA A 348 15.23 -3.03 -21.14
C ALA A 348 15.68 -1.63 -20.64
N LEU A 349 15.69 -0.61 -21.47
CA LEU A 349 16.30 0.70 -21.20
C LEU A 349 15.27 1.77 -20.81
N ILE A 350 14.29 1.42 -20.02
CA ILE A 350 13.25 2.32 -19.48
C ILE A 350 13.72 3.02 -18.22
N ALA A 351 13.11 4.15 -17.87
CA ALA A 351 13.27 4.74 -16.56
C ALA A 351 12.74 3.77 -15.47
N THR A 352 13.48 3.61 -14.39
CA THR A 352 13.16 2.68 -13.30
C THR A 352 13.06 3.40 -11.96
N PHE A 353 12.68 2.69 -10.91
CA PHE A 353 12.67 3.25 -9.56
C PHE A 353 14.05 3.73 -9.14
N GLY A 354 14.09 4.91 -8.52
CA GLY A 354 15.28 5.46 -7.89
C GLY A 354 15.55 4.86 -6.50
N VAL A 355 16.28 5.60 -5.67
CA VAL A 355 16.60 5.16 -4.31
C VAL A 355 15.36 5.10 -3.43
N TYR A 356 14.47 6.10 -3.47
CA TYR A 356 13.26 6.15 -2.67
C TYR A 356 12.05 5.60 -3.46
N PRO A 357 11.21 4.76 -2.88
CA PRO A 357 11.31 4.15 -1.55
C PRO A 357 11.95 2.75 -1.56
N VAL A 358 12.53 2.31 -2.67
CA VAL A 358 12.87 0.90 -2.93
C VAL A 358 14.31 0.51 -2.57
N GLY A 359 15.15 1.46 -2.20
CA GLY A 359 16.57 1.23 -1.96
C GLY A 359 17.36 1.02 -3.27
N GLY A 360 16.96 1.68 -4.35
CA GLY A 360 17.65 1.66 -5.64
C GLY A 360 18.80 2.66 -5.73
N MET A 361 18.95 3.32 -6.89
CA MET A 361 20.03 4.28 -7.18
C MET A 361 19.49 5.72 -7.20
N VAL A 362 20.34 6.69 -6.82
CA VAL A 362 20.08 8.11 -7.14
C VAL A 362 20.53 8.39 -8.55
N ASP A 363 19.71 9.08 -9.34
CA ASP A 363 20.11 9.53 -10.68
C ASP A 363 21.10 10.70 -10.60
N MET A 364 22.38 10.36 -10.74
CA MET A 364 23.52 11.29 -10.69
C MET A 364 23.94 11.80 -12.09
N ASP A 365 23.02 11.83 -13.06
CA ASP A 365 23.29 12.15 -14.49
C ASP A 365 24.31 11.19 -15.15
N ALA A 366 24.38 9.97 -14.63
CA ALA A 366 25.21 8.89 -15.18
C ALA A 366 24.33 7.69 -15.55
N PRO A 367 23.46 7.83 -16.57
CA PRO A 367 22.49 6.80 -16.92
C PRO A 367 23.20 5.52 -17.37
N ARG A 368 22.72 4.40 -16.88
CA ARG A 368 23.20 3.05 -17.22
C ARG A 368 22.15 2.01 -16.91
N THR A 369 22.22 0.88 -17.59
CA THR A 369 21.39 -0.26 -17.25
C THR A 369 21.67 -0.69 -15.81
N VAL A 370 20.61 -0.90 -15.04
CA VAL A 370 20.70 -1.43 -13.67
C VAL A 370 20.64 -2.95 -13.67
N ASP A 371 21.20 -3.56 -12.62
CA ASP A 371 21.12 -4.99 -12.37
C ASP A 371 20.88 -5.29 -10.89
N ALA A 372 20.75 -6.57 -10.53
CA ALA A 372 20.43 -7.02 -9.19
C ALA A 372 21.44 -6.63 -8.08
N SER A 373 22.64 -6.19 -8.47
CA SER A 373 23.68 -5.73 -7.52
C SER A 373 23.64 -4.22 -7.27
N ASP A 374 22.82 -3.48 -8.03
CA ASP A 374 22.67 -2.05 -7.88
C ASP A 374 21.68 -1.67 -6.78
N GLY A 375 22.02 -0.65 -6.02
CA GLY A 375 21.24 -0.26 -4.84
C GLY A 375 21.33 -1.27 -3.70
N THR A 376 20.75 -0.94 -2.57
CA THR A 376 20.73 -1.81 -1.39
C THR A 376 19.51 -2.73 -1.37
N GLY A 377 18.39 -2.27 -1.91
CA GLY A 377 17.07 -2.87 -1.76
C GLY A 377 16.48 -2.71 -0.35
N GLU A 378 17.17 -2.01 0.56
CA GLU A 378 16.65 -1.63 1.88
C GLU A 378 15.56 -0.57 1.71
N GLY A 379 14.39 -0.99 1.24
CA GLY A 379 13.27 -0.11 0.95
C GLY A 379 12.31 0.06 2.12
N ILE A 380 11.32 0.91 1.92
CA ILE A 380 10.21 1.11 2.83
C ILE A 380 8.87 1.02 2.09
N PHE A 381 7.84 0.53 2.77
CA PHE A 381 6.46 0.71 2.33
C PHE A 381 5.79 1.73 3.26
N PRO A 382 5.65 2.99 2.84
CA PRO A 382 5.01 4.04 3.64
C PRO A 382 3.48 3.85 3.61
N MET A 383 2.90 3.33 4.70
CA MET A 383 1.46 3.03 4.79
C MET A 383 0.64 4.22 5.32
N LEU A 384 1.00 4.77 6.50
CA LEU A 384 0.46 6.03 7.03
C LEU A 384 1.63 6.88 7.53
N THR A 385 1.72 8.12 7.07
CA THR A 385 2.85 8.98 7.37
C THR A 385 2.42 10.35 7.89
N ALA A 386 3.31 11.01 8.61
CA ALA A 386 3.03 12.33 9.18
C ALA A 386 2.76 13.39 8.10
N TYR A 387 3.41 13.31 6.92
CA TYR A 387 3.10 14.23 5.81
C TYR A 387 1.70 13.99 5.21
N MET A 388 1.21 12.73 5.19
CA MET A 388 -0.16 12.42 4.73
C MET A 388 -1.19 13.13 5.59
N VAL A 389 -0.98 13.20 6.91
CA VAL A 389 -1.86 13.95 7.83
C VAL A 389 -1.96 15.42 7.44
N LYS A 390 -0.84 16.04 7.00
CA LYS A 390 -0.85 17.45 6.57
C LYS A 390 -1.66 17.67 5.30
N PHE A 391 -1.52 16.79 4.31
CA PHE A 391 -2.30 16.86 3.07
C PHE A 391 -3.79 16.58 3.31
N LEU A 392 -4.13 15.57 4.11
CA LEU A 392 -5.52 15.29 4.48
C LEU A 392 -6.14 16.49 5.25
N HIS A 393 -5.38 17.12 6.15
CA HIS A 393 -5.86 18.29 6.86
C HIS A 393 -6.02 19.50 5.92
N ALA A 394 -5.12 19.69 4.96
CA ALA A 394 -5.24 20.75 3.95
C ALA A 394 -6.51 20.56 3.10
N GLU A 395 -6.80 19.32 2.67
CA GLU A 395 -8.02 18.96 1.96
C GLU A 395 -9.26 19.28 2.80
N MET A 396 -9.31 18.76 4.03
CA MET A 396 -10.46 18.94 4.92
C MET A 396 -10.71 20.44 5.26
N ALA A 397 -9.64 21.20 5.50
CA ALA A 397 -9.74 22.62 5.78
C ALA A 397 -10.21 23.45 4.57
N LEU A 398 -9.88 22.99 3.35
CA LEU A 398 -10.32 23.67 2.11
C LEU A 398 -11.77 23.33 1.74
N THR A 399 -12.19 22.06 1.97
CA THR A 399 -13.42 21.51 1.39
C THR A 399 -14.57 21.32 2.39
N THR A 400 -14.30 21.45 3.69
CA THR A 400 -15.29 21.27 4.78
C THR A 400 -15.19 22.40 5.80
N GLY A 401 -15.91 22.30 6.93
CA GLY A 401 -15.83 23.24 8.05
C GLY A 401 -14.68 22.97 9.04
N VAL A 402 -13.78 22.01 8.77
CA VAL A 402 -12.63 21.73 9.62
C VAL A 402 -11.69 22.94 9.67
N SER A 403 -11.33 23.35 10.90
CA SER A 403 -10.44 24.49 11.09
C SER A 403 -9.01 24.19 10.65
N GLY A 404 -8.37 25.12 9.95
CA GLY A 404 -6.99 25.02 9.49
C GLY A 404 -6.68 26.03 8.39
N ASP A 405 -5.40 26.30 8.18
CA ASP A 405 -4.95 27.08 7.02
C ASP A 405 -4.46 26.08 5.96
N ALA A 406 -5.29 25.82 4.95
CA ALA A 406 -4.99 24.86 3.90
C ALA A 406 -3.69 25.18 3.15
N SER A 407 -3.36 26.47 2.99
CA SER A 407 -2.12 26.94 2.38
C SER A 407 -0.89 26.55 3.23
N ALA A 408 -0.92 26.86 4.52
CA ALA A 408 0.17 26.53 5.44
C ALA A 408 0.34 24.99 5.58
N LEU A 409 -0.77 24.25 5.64
CA LEU A 409 -0.76 22.79 5.74
C LEU A 409 -0.20 22.12 4.47
N LEU A 410 -0.52 22.65 3.28
CA LEU A 410 0.08 22.22 2.01
C LEU A 410 1.61 22.42 2.04
N GLU A 411 2.07 23.62 2.43
CA GLU A 411 3.50 23.90 2.56
C GLU A 411 4.20 22.93 3.52
N GLU A 412 3.61 22.71 4.71
CA GLU A 412 4.17 21.76 5.70
C GLU A 412 4.24 20.34 5.14
N GLY A 413 3.19 19.86 4.47
CA GLY A 413 3.15 18.53 3.85
C GLY A 413 4.26 18.33 2.81
N ILE A 414 4.46 19.31 1.92
CA ILE A 414 5.53 19.28 0.92
C ILE A 414 6.91 19.22 1.61
N ARG A 415 7.16 20.11 2.57
CA ARG A 415 8.44 20.17 3.28
C ARG A 415 8.74 18.87 4.03
N MET A 416 7.77 18.29 4.69
CA MET A 416 7.92 17.01 5.39
C MET A 416 8.21 15.87 4.41
N SER A 417 7.48 15.78 3.30
CA SER A 417 7.74 14.76 2.26
C SER A 417 9.17 14.88 1.70
N MET A 418 9.61 16.10 1.37
CA MET A 418 10.97 16.33 0.88
C MET A 418 12.04 15.99 1.92
N ALA A 419 11.80 16.34 3.19
CA ALA A 419 12.72 15.98 4.28
C ALA A 419 12.84 14.46 4.46
N LYS A 420 11.72 13.72 4.34
CA LYS A 420 11.73 12.24 4.38
C LYS A 420 12.57 11.66 3.25
N VAL A 421 12.36 12.12 2.02
CA VAL A 421 13.09 11.64 0.83
C VAL A 421 14.58 11.99 0.94
N ALA A 422 14.91 13.21 1.37
CA ALA A 422 16.30 13.66 1.56
C ALA A 422 17.02 12.82 2.62
N GLY A 423 16.39 12.62 3.78
CA GLY A 423 16.96 11.83 4.87
C GLY A 423 17.18 10.37 4.46
N TYR A 424 16.18 9.74 3.86
CA TYR A 424 16.27 8.38 3.35
C TYR A 424 17.36 8.24 2.27
N GLY A 425 17.39 9.18 1.31
CA GLY A 425 18.41 9.16 0.25
C GLY A 425 19.83 9.35 0.78
N ALA A 426 20.03 10.22 1.77
CA ALA A 426 21.34 10.41 2.40
C ALA A 426 21.82 9.15 3.15
N GLU A 427 20.90 8.40 3.75
CA GLU A 427 21.18 7.13 4.43
C GLU A 427 21.53 6.03 3.42
N GLN A 428 20.68 5.83 2.40
CA GLN A 428 20.82 4.73 1.45
C GLN A 428 21.85 4.99 0.33
N TYR A 429 22.12 6.25 0.02
CA TYR A 429 23.05 6.68 -1.02
C TYR A 429 23.90 7.88 -0.57
N PRO A 430 24.88 7.68 0.35
CA PRO A 430 25.64 8.80 0.95
C PRO A 430 26.39 9.69 -0.05
N ALA A 431 26.68 9.19 -1.25
CA ALA A 431 27.36 9.96 -2.30
C ALA A 431 26.51 11.14 -2.84
N VAL A 432 25.23 11.22 -2.48
CA VAL A 432 24.37 12.35 -2.88
C VAL A 432 24.71 13.63 -2.09
N ALA A 433 25.26 13.49 -0.88
CA ALA A 433 25.62 14.62 -0.03
C ALA A 433 26.69 15.51 -0.72
N GLY A 434 26.44 16.80 -0.79
CA GLY A 434 27.31 17.79 -1.45
C GLY A 434 27.24 17.76 -2.98
N SER A 435 26.44 16.88 -3.59
CA SER A 435 26.25 16.84 -5.04
C SER A 435 25.18 17.84 -5.50
N GLU A 436 25.11 18.04 -6.82
CA GLU A 436 24.02 18.83 -7.42
C GLU A 436 22.64 18.18 -7.23
N LYS A 437 22.57 16.89 -6.93
CA LYS A 437 21.31 16.15 -6.70
C LYS A 437 20.83 16.20 -5.27
N GLU A 438 21.65 16.68 -4.32
CA GLU A 438 21.24 16.84 -2.92
C GLU A 438 19.97 17.71 -2.82
N ILE A 439 18.99 17.26 -2.04
CA ILE A 439 17.78 18.04 -1.69
C ILE A 439 18.18 19.03 -0.59
N THR A 440 18.68 20.20 -1.00
CA THR A 440 19.07 21.27 -0.07
C THR A 440 17.87 22.11 0.35
N GLN A 441 17.97 22.80 1.50
CA GLN A 441 16.93 23.71 1.95
C GLN A 441 16.58 24.78 0.91
N ALA A 442 17.59 25.31 0.19
CA ALA A 442 17.37 26.31 -0.86
C ALA A 442 16.53 25.77 -2.03
N LYS A 443 16.72 24.49 -2.43
CA LYS A 443 15.87 23.86 -3.46
C LYS A 443 14.45 23.63 -2.95
N VAL A 444 14.31 23.18 -1.72
CA VAL A 444 13.00 23.02 -1.07
C VAL A 444 12.27 24.35 -1.02
N ASP A 445 12.94 25.43 -0.58
CA ASP A 445 12.34 26.75 -0.49
C ASP A 445 11.92 27.30 -1.86
N ALA A 446 12.74 27.11 -2.90
CA ALA A 446 12.42 27.52 -4.26
C ALA A 446 11.20 26.76 -4.82
N TYR A 447 11.14 25.46 -4.60
CA TYR A 447 10.02 24.62 -5.01
C TYR A 447 8.72 25.01 -4.29
N VAL A 448 8.78 25.12 -2.97
CA VAL A 448 7.64 25.53 -2.14
C VAL A 448 7.13 26.90 -2.56
N ALA A 449 8.02 27.88 -2.75
CA ALA A 449 7.61 29.21 -3.20
C ALA A 449 6.88 29.20 -4.55
N ASP A 450 7.30 28.34 -5.48
CA ASP A 450 6.66 28.17 -6.78
C ASP A 450 5.25 27.54 -6.65
N VAL A 451 5.12 26.47 -5.87
CA VAL A 451 3.81 25.85 -5.57
C VAL A 451 2.88 26.84 -4.89
N MET A 452 3.35 27.55 -3.87
CA MET A 452 2.53 28.53 -3.13
C MET A 452 2.13 29.72 -4.00
N SER A 453 2.98 30.13 -4.95
CA SER A 453 2.61 31.14 -5.95
C SER A 453 1.44 30.68 -6.81
N ALA A 454 1.47 29.43 -7.29
CA ALA A 454 0.35 28.85 -8.05
C ALA A 454 -0.93 28.70 -7.19
N TYR A 455 -0.80 28.20 -5.97
CA TYR A 455 -1.91 28.04 -5.04
C TYR A 455 -2.63 29.38 -4.74
N ASN A 456 -1.84 30.44 -4.51
CA ASN A 456 -2.39 31.78 -4.23
C ASN A 456 -2.96 32.46 -5.48
N ALA A 457 -2.52 32.07 -6.66
CA ALA A 457 -3.04 32.56 -7.93
C ALA A 457 -4.29 31.80 -8.44
N ALA A 458 -4.63 30.68 -7.80
CA ALA A 458 -5.78 29.87 -8.17
C ALA A 458 -7.11 30.62 -7.96
N ASP A 459 -7.98 30.58 -8.98
CA ASP A 459 -9.23 31.32 -9.02
C ASP A 459 -10.40 30.62 -8.27
N SER A 460 -10.24 29.32 -8.00
CA SER A 460 -11.28 28.49 -7.35
C SER A 460 -10.71 27.53 -6.31
N ASP A 461 -11.58 27.01 -5.44
CA ASP A 461 -11.19 25.97 -4.48
C ASP A 461 -10.90 24.64 -5.18
N ASP A 462 -11.52 24.35 -6.32
CA ASP A 462 -11.19 23.18 -7.15
C ASP A 462 -9.77 23.26 -7.70
N GLU A 463 -9.34 24.43 -8.17
CA GLU A 463 -7.94 24.63 -8.59
C GLU A 463 -6.96 24.48 -7.44
N ARG A 464 -7.29 25.00 -6.25
CA ARG A 464 -6.49 24.82 -5.03
C ARG A 464 -6.44 23.35 -4.60
N LEU A 465 -7.58 22.67 -4.66
CA LEU A 465 -7.66 21.23 -4.36
C LEU A 465 -6.82 20.41 -5.34
N ASN A 466 -6.87 20.73 -6.64
CA ASN A 466 -6.02 20.09 -7.64
C ASN A 466 -4.52 20.25 -7.32
N ILE A 467 -4.11 21.43 -6.86
CA ILE A 467 -2.71 21.67 -6.43
C ILE A 467 -2.37 20.82 -5.19
N ILE A 468 -3.23 20.81 -4.16
CA ILE A 468 -3.04 19.98 -2.96
C ILE A 468 -2.90 18.51 -3.36
N MET A 469 -3.82 18.00 -4.19
CA MET A 469 -3.82 16.59 -4.59
C MET A 469 -2.65 16.23 -5.51
N THR A 470 -2.19 17.15 -6.35
CA THR A 470 -0.98 16.95 -7.16
C THR A 470 0.26 16.79 -6.27
N GLU A 471 0.44 17.67 -5.29
CA GLU A 471 1.57 17.57 -4.37
C GLU A 471 1.47 16.35 -3.45
N TYR A 472 0.25 15.99 -3.03
CA TYR A 472 0.00 14.79 -2.26
C TYR A 472 0.29 13.52 -3.08
N GLN A 473 -0.12 13.47 -4.34
CA GLN A 473 0.19 12.39 -5.28
C GLN A 473 1.71 12.17 -5.39
N LEU A 474 2.49 13.24 -5.57
CA LEU A 474 3.94 13.16 -5.65
C LEU A 474 4.58 12.75 -4.32
N ALA A 475 4.01 13.18 -3.18
CA ALA A 475 4.46 12.76 -1.86
C ALA A 475 4.20 11.28 -1.58
N LEU A 476 3.14 10.71 -2.15
CA LEU A 476 2.74 9.30 -2.00
C LEU A 476 3.58 8.32 -2.83
N TRP A 477 4.68 8.74 -3.45
CA TRP A 477 5.52 7.84 -4.24
C TRP A 477 5.89 6.57 -3.48
N GLY A 478 5.45 5.42 -4.00
CA GLY A 478 5.55 4.12 -3.34
C GLY A 478 4.24 3.61 -2.71
N ASN A 479 3.21 4.47 -2.54
CA ASN A 479 1.89 4.09 -2.03
C ASN A 479 0.79 4.38 -3.05
N GLY A 480 0.65 3.50 -4.03
CA GLY A 480 -0.36 3.60 -5.08
C GLY A 480 -1.79 3.45 -4.56
N ILE A 481 -2.00 2.70 -3.47
CA ILE A 481 -3.34 2.51 -2.87
C ILE A 481 -3.91 3.84 -2.42
N GLU A 482 -3.17 4.61 -1.63
CA GLU A 482 -3.64 5.91 -1.16
C GLU A 482 -3.77 6.94 -2.28
N ALA A 483 -2.90 6.90 -3.28
CA ALA A 483 -3.00 7.75 -4.45
C ALA A 483 -4.28 7.47 -5.27
N TYR A 484 -4.63 6.20 -5.44
CA TYR A 484 -5.86 5.78 -6.10
C TYR A 484 -7.12 6.17 -5.30
N ASN A 485 -7.07 6.02 -3.96
CA ASN A 485 -8.12 6.47 -3.07
C ASN A 485 -8.34 7.98 -3.17
N ASN A 486 -7.26 8.77 -3.16
CA ASN A 486 -7.33 10.22 -3.25
C ASN A 486 -7.97 10.69 -4.55
N PHE A 487 -7.59 10.08 -5.68
CA PHE A 487 -8.16 10.43 -6.97
C PHE A 487 -9.68 10.15 -7.00
N ARG A 488 -10.12 8.96 -6.58
CA ARG A 488 -11.53 8.60 -6.54
C ARG A 488 -12.33 9.50 -5.59
N ARG A 489 -11.77 9.81 -4.39
CA ARG A 489 -12.44 10.67 -3.41
C ARG A 489 -12.60 12.12 -3.83
N THR A 490 -11.67 12.65 -4.62
CA THR A 490 -11.59 14.10 -4.88
C THR A 490 -11.79 14.46 -6.36
N GLY A 491 -11.64 13.53 -7.28
CA GLY A 491 -11.53 13.81 -8.72
C GLY A 491 -10.18 14.42 -9.13
N PHE A 492 -9.24 14.59 -8.18
CA PHE A 492 -7.93 15.21 -8.41
C PHE A 492 -6.78 14.28 -7.96
N PRO A 493 -5.55 14.44 -8.50
CA PRO A 493 -5.12 15.48 -9.43
C PRO A 493 -5.79 15.35 -10.81
N ASN A 494 -5.85 16.47 -11.53
CA ASN A 494 -6.43 16.50 -12.87
C ASN A 494 -5.49 15.82 -13.88
N PHE A 495 -5.58 14.52 -14.02
CA PHE A 495 -4.93 13.75 -15.06
C PHE A 495 -5.97 13.10 -15.98
N ASP A 496 -5.60 12.93 -17.24
CA ASP A 496 -6.47 12.29 -18.22
C ASP A 496 -6.58 10.79 -17.91
N VAL A 497 -7.78 10.34 -17.57
CA VAL A 497 -8.10 8.92 -17.33
C VAL A 497 -8.61 8.21 -18.58
N THR A 498 -8.82 8.97 -19.68
CA THR A 498 -9.20 8.35 -20.96
C THR A 498 -8.06 7.47 -21.44
N ALA A 499 -8.41 6.21 -21.73
CA ALA A 499 -7.44 5.32 -22.35
C ALA A 499 -6.99 5.90 -23.71
N PRO A 500 -5.67 5.93 -23.98
CA PRO A 500 -5.13 6.48 -25.23
C PRO A 500 -5.65 5.77 -26.49
N VAL A 501 -6.22 4.58 -26.36
CA VAL A 501 -6.71 3.75 -27.47
C VAL A 501 -8.22 3.57 -27.37
N MET A 502 -8.91 3.89 -28.47
CA MET A 502 -10.37 3.68 -28.58
C MET A 502 -10.73 2.22 -28.38
N GLY A 503 -11.69 1.96 -27.49
CA GLY A 503 -12.21 0.63 -27.20
C GLY A 503 -11.65 -0.02 -25.94
N ASN A 504 -10.76 0.65 -25.22
CA ASN A 504 -10.38 0.21 -23.88
C ASN A 504 -11.55 0.33 -22.90
N PRO A 505 -11.56 -0.50 -21.83
CA PRO A 505 -12.52 -0.33 -20.74
C PRO A 505 -12.48 1.10 -20.17
N PRO A 506 -13.60 1.59 -19.60
CA PRO A 506 -13.59 2.79 -18.79
C PRO A 506 -12.57 2.71 -17.63
N TYR A 507 -12.31 3.84 -17.00
CA TYR A 507 -11.45 3.89 -15.81
C TYR A 507 -12.10 3.09 -14.67
N PRO A 508 -11.37 2.15 -14.03
CA PRO A 508 -11.92 1.35 -12.96
C PRO A 508 -12.08 2.17 -11.67
N LEU A 509 -13.23 2.03 -11.01
CA LEU A 509 -13.55 2.70 -9.74
C LEU A 509 -13.35 1.78 -8.54
N ARG A 510 -13.20 0.48 -8.77
CA ARG A 510 -12.87 -0.50 -7.73
C ARG A 510 -12.18 -1.73 -8.32
N PHE A 511 -11.63 -2.55 -7.45
CA PHE A 511 -11.18 -3.89 -7.76
C PHE A 511 -12.37 -4.86 -7.75
N ILE A 512 -12.27 -5.93 -8.53
CA ILE A 512 -13.32 -6.95 -8.58
C ILE A 512 -13.04 -8.07 -7.58
N ILE A 513 -14.10 -8.56 -6.94
CA ILE A 513 -14.03 -9.77 -6.11
C ILE A 513 -13.61 -10.94 -7.00
N PRO A 514 -12.62 -11.76 -6.58
CA PRO A 514 -12.09 -12.80 -7.45
C PRO A 514 -13.09 -13.94 -7.67
N VAL A 515 -13.00 -14.55 -8.85
CA VAL A 515 -13.85 -15.69 -9.25
C VAL A 515 -13.77 -16.86 -8.28
N SER A 516 -12.63 -17.09 -7.66
CA SER A 516 -12.46 -18.15 -6.66
C SER A 516 -13.42 -18.00 -5.48
N GLU A 517 -13.69 -16.77 -5.04
CA GLU A 517 -14.68 -16.50 -4.01
C GLU A 517 -16.11 -16.67 -4.54
N LEU A 518 -16.39 -16.12 -5.72
CA LEU A 518 -17.73 -16.17 -6.33
C LEU A 518 -18.18 -17.60 -6.64
N GLU A 519 -17.28 -18.49 -7.07
CA GLU A 519 -17.60 -19.88 -7.39
C GLU A 519 -17.72 -20.78 -6.16
N THR A 520 -17.04 -20.45 -5.08
CA THR A 520 -17.01 -21.29 -3.88
C THR A 520 -18.01 -20.86 -2.81
N ASN A 521 -18.40 -19.59 -2.79
CA ASN A 521 -19.33 -19.02 -1.82
C ASN A 521 -20.75 -18.89 -2.41
N PRO A 522 -21.70 -19.77 -2.06
CA PRO A 522 -23.05 -19.73 -2.61
C PRO A 522 -23.84 -18.47 -2.23
N GLN A 523 -23.43 -17.74 -1.19
CA GLN A 523 -24.06 -16.45 -0.84
C GLN A 523 -23.79 -15.38 -1.91
N LEU A 524 -22.74 -15.55 -2.72
CA LEU A 524 -22.32 -14.63 -3.77
C LEU A 524 -22.71 -15.08 -5.18
N SER A 525 -23.55 -16.10 -5.31
CA SER A 525 -23.94 -16.67 -6.61
C SER A 525 -24.57 -15.67 -7.58
N ASP A 526 -25.27 -14.68 -7.05
CA ASP A 526 -25.95 -13.63 -7.85
C ASP A 526 -25.10 -12.35 -7.99
N TYR A 527 -23.94 -12.28 -7.32
CA TYR A 527 -23.07 -11.11 -7.40
C TYR A 527 -22.40 -11.01 -8.77
N GLN A 528 -22.51 -9.83 -9.38
CA GLN A 528 -21.84 -9.54 -10.65
C GLN A 528 -20.72 -8.53 -10.41
N PRO A 529 -19.43 -8.92 -10.57
CA PRO A 529 -18.33 -8.01 -10.43
C PRO A 529 -18.41 -6.88 -11.48
N ASP A 530 -18.46 -5.64 -11.01
CA ASP A 530 -18.42 -4.46 -11.87
C ASP A 530 -17.28 -3.52 -11.41
N PRO A 531 -16.17 -3.44 -12.15
CA PRO A 531 -15.05 -2.56 -11.79
C PRO A 531 -15.36 -1.07 -11.97
N PHE A 532 -16.49 -0.73 -12.59
CA PHE A 532 -16.91 0.65 -12.88
C PHE A 532 -17.95 1.18 -11.90
N GLU A 533 -18.38 0.36 -10.96
CA GLU A 533 -19.25 0.77 -9.87
C GLU A 533 -18.40 1.42 -8.76
N ALA A 534 -18.78 2.61 -8.33
CA ALA A 534 -18.11 3.33 -7.27
C ALA A 534 -18.23 2.60 -5.92
N VAL A 535 -17.23 2.70 -5.07
CA VAL A 535 -17.31 2.28 -3.67
C VAL A 535 -18.15 3.29 -2.89
N PHE A 536 -18.67 2.93 -1.71
CA PHE A 536 -19.68 3.71 -0.99
C PHE A 536 -19.29 5.18 -0.70
N TRP A 537 -18.02 5.50 -0.52
CA TRP A 537 -17.53 6.84 -0.23
C TRP A 537 -17.15 7.64 -1.49
N ASP A 538 -17.05 6.99 -2.64
CA ASP A 538 -16.76 7.64 -3.92
C ASP A 538 -18.08 8.14 -4.55
N VAL A 539 -18.43 9.37 -4.22
CA VAL A 539 -19.69 10.02 -4.61
C VAL A 539 -19.47 11.19 -5.58
N ASN A 540 -18.30 11.25 -6.26
CA ASN A 540 -17.97 12.28 -7.23
C ASN A 540 -18.62 12.07 -8.60
#